data_7bf0ff07348d26a2d6ca326b1b417de8
#
_entry.id   7bf0ff07348d26a2d6ca326b1b417de8
#
_cell.length_a   1.000
_cell.length_b   1.000
_cell.length_c   1.000
_cell.angle_alpha   90.00
_cell.angle_beta   90.00
_cell.angle_gamma   90.00
#
_symmetry.space_group_name_H-M   'P 1'
#
loop_
_entity.id
_entity.type
_entity.pdbx_description
1 polymer ?
#
loop_
_entity_poly.entity_id
_entity_poly.type
_entity_poly.pdbx_seq_one_letter_code
_entity_poly.pdbx_strand_id
1 'polypeptide(L)'
;MKKLLLILAVIAAALLLWLGWRWLDARRKPSVDKPSIVAWKVDPPTKIDNDPVKIFQRAFWASPTSEDKILHAERREWSGPDGVEKWQWFLVVEPSPALLKRLRDDNAFGLIPAPSAIDIDHAPNWFQFKRDEVSVLKSPQAKLQLIFSKDNRTLYATDSGLGFRPGAPEQIPKTQPSSSAPSSGRLPITPPPRPKAPTEE
;
A
#
# COMPACT_ATOMS: atom_id res chain seq x y z
N MET A 1 61.72 4.41 28.68
CA MET A 1 60.93 5.63 28.47
C MET A 1 60.69 5.97 26.98
N LYS A 2 61.73 5.97 26.11
CA LYS A 2 61.56 6.31 24.67
C LYS A 2 60.55 5.44 23.91
N LYS A 3 60.50 4.14 24.15
CA LYS A 3 59.56 3.21 23.49
C LYS A 3 58.08 3.47 23.89
N LEU A 4 57.84 3.85 25.15
CA LEU A 4 56.50 4.15 25.64
C LEU A 4 55.94 5.45 25.01
N LEU A 5 56.81 6.45 24.87
CA LEU A 5 56.45 7.73 24.20
C LEU A 5 56.10 7.52 22.72
N LEU A 6 56.80 6.63 22.04
CA LEU A 6 56.58 6.31 20.64
C LEU A 6 55.22 5.59 20.45
N ILE A 7 54.86 4.66 21.34
CA ILE A 7 53.58 3.97 21.33
C ILE A 7 52.42 4.96 21.57
N LEU A 8 52.57 5.85 22.54
CA LEU A 8 51.54 6.89 22.81
C LEU A 8 51.37 7.84 21.65
N ALA A 9 52.44 8.23 20.95
CA ALA A 9 52.36 9.08 19.77
C ALA A 9 51.62 8.40 18.61
N VAL A 10 51.84 7.09 18.38
CA VAL A 10 51.14 6.33 17.33
C VAL A 10 49.65 6.20 17.65
N ILE A 11 49.30 5.93 18.92
CA ILE A 11 47.87 5.85 19.33
C ILE A 11 47.19 7.21 19.16
N ALA A 12 47.82 8.31 19.54
CA ALA A 12 47.26 9.65 19.38
C ALA A 12 47.06 10.01 17.89
N ALA A 13 48.01 9.67 17.03
CA ALA A 13 47.87 9.88 15.60
C ALA A 13 46.74 9.05 14.99
N ALA A 14 46.58 7.80 15.39
CA ALA A 14 45.46 6.94 14.95
C ALA A 14 44.09 7.48 15.38
N LEU A 15 43.98 7.98 16.61
CA LEU A 15 42.79 8.60 17.11
C LEU A 15 42.43 9.89 16.37
N LEU A 16 43.40 10.72 16.05
CA LEU A 16 43.16 11.96 15.26
C LEU A 16 42.73 11.63 13.85
N LEU A 17 43.31 10.64 13.20
CA LEU A 17 42.90 10.18 11.86
C LEU A 17 41.47 9.60 11.90
N TRP A 18 41.12 8.82 12.93
CA TRP A 18 39.79 8.26 13.07
C TRP A 18 38.73 9.34 13.33
N LEU A 19 39.01 10.32 14.19
CA LEU A 19 38.15 11.49 14.44
C LEU A 19 38.00 12.35 13.19
N GLY A 20 39.08 12.59 12.46
CA GLY A 20 39.05 13.31 11.20
C GLY A 20 38.19 12.64 10.13
N TRP A 21 38.32 11.31 10.00
CA TRP A 21 37.47 10.55 9.07
C TRP A 21 36.00 10.60 9.45
N ARG A 22 35.69 10.43 10.73
CA ARG A 22 34.33 10.50 11.23
C ARG A 22 33.69 11.87 11.01
N TRP A 23 34.47 12.94 11.13
CA TRP A 23 34.04 14.30 10.85
C TRP A 23 33.81 14.56 9.36
N LEU A 24 34.69 14.03 8.50
CA LEU A 24 34.52 14.07 7.04
C LEU A 24 33.32 13.25 6.58
N ASP A 25 33.07 12.11 7.18
CA ASP A 25 31.92 11.24 6.85
C ASP A 25 30.60 11.88 7.30
N ALA A 26 30.61 12.57 8.43
CA ALA A 26 29.46 13.35 8.90
C ALA A 26 29.14 14.54 7.94
N ARG A 27 30.12 15.10 7.27
CA ARG A 27 29.94 16.14 6.25
C ARG A 27 29.57 15.58 4.87
N ARG A 28 29.92 14.32 4.58
CA ARG A 28 29.62 13.65 3.31
C ARG A 28 28.26 12.98 3.27
N LYS A 29 27.49 13.00 4.38
CA LYS A 29 26.08 12.68 4.24
C LYS A 29 25.54 13.69 3.26
N PRO A 30 25.23 13.30 2.00
CA PRO A 30 24.49 14.17 1.14
C PRO A 30 23.26 14.54 1.99
N SER A 31 23.00 15.82 2.16
CA SER A 31 21.65 16.23 2.41
C SER A 31 20.89 15.62 1.24
N VAL A 32 20.31 14.45 1.45
CA VAL A 32 19.20 14.06 0.63
C VAL A 32 18.28 15.26 0.84
N ASP A 33 18.32 16.18 -0.13
CA ASP A 33 17.25 17.12 -0.32
C ASP A 33 16.03 16.21 -0.31
N LYS A 34 15.44 16.09 0.89
CA LYS A 34 14.09 15.56 0.98
C LYS A 34 13.40 16.39 -0.05
N PRO A 35 12.93 15.78 -1.19
CA PRO A 35 12.18 16.56 -2.13
C PRO A 35 11.24 17.31 -1.22
N SER A 36 11.34 18.65 -1.26
CA SER A 36 10.45 19.46 -0.45
C SER A 36 9.10 18.93 -0.85
N ILE A 37 8.56 18.06 0.02
CA ILE A 37 7.19 17.62 -0.12
C ILE A 37 6.53 18.96 -0.05
N VAL A 38 6.24 19.50 -1.24
CA VAL A 38 5.39 20.67 -1.37
C VAL A 38 4.26 20.25 -0.51
N ALA A 39 4.17 20.87 0.69
CA ALA A 39 3.16 20.50 1.65
C ALA A 39 1.89 20.71 0.85
N TRP A 40 1.36 19.59 0.34
CA TRP A 40 0.17 19.59 -0.46
C TRP A 40 -0.82 20.27 0.45
N LYS A 41 -1.08 21.54 0.15
CA LYS A 41 -2.13 22.28 0.82
C LYS A 41 -3.29 21.33 0.74
N VAL A 42 -3.72 20.83 1.91
CA VAL A 42 -4.71 19.76 1.95
C VAL A 42 -5.99 20.37 1.42
N ASP A 43 -6.11 20.36 0.10
CA ASP A 43 -7.32 20.85 -0.53
C ASP A 43 -8.45 19.93 -0.04
N PRO A 44 -9.59 20.52 0.34
CA PRO A 44 -10.73 19.72 0.74
C PRO A 44 -11.07 18.74 -0.38
N PRO A 45 -11.54 17.53 -0.07
CA PRO A 45 -11.94 16.58 -1.09
C PRO A 45 -13.01 17.20 -2.00
N THR A 46 -12.92 16.97 -3.28
CA THR A 46 -13.90 17.44 -4.26
C THR A 46 -15.20 16.66 -4.17
N LYS A 47 -15.14 15.44 -3.63
CA LYS A 47 -16.30 14.58 -3.41
C LYS A 47 -16.11 13.71 -2.19
N ILE A 48 -17.18 13.54 -1.42
CA ILE A 48 -17.26 12.60 -0.29
C ILE A 48 -18.46 11.67 -0.55
N ASP A 49 -18.23 10.36 -0.45
CA ASP A 49 -19.25 9.31 -0.52
C ASP A 49 -19.25 8.58 0.83
N ASN A 50 -20.42 8.50 1.46
CA ASN A 50 -20.61 7.87 2.77
C ASN A 50 -21.53 6.64 2.70
N ASP A 51 -21.74 6.07 1.50
CA ASP A 51 -22.52 4.84 1.34
C ASP A 51 -21.75 3.65 1.93
N PRO A 52 -22.14 3.12 3.10
CA PRO A 52 -21.36 2.13 3.82
C PRO A 52 -21.29 0.80 3.07
N VAL A 53 -22.39 0.38 2.43
CA VAL A 53 -22.44 -0.89 1.70
C VAL A 53 -21.55 -0.85 0.47
N LYS A 54 -21.62 0.23 -0.27
CA LYS A 54 -20.81 0.44 -1.47
C LYS A 54 -19.32 0.53 -1.18
N ILE A 55 -18.96 1.20 -0.07
CA ILE A 55 -17.57 1.30 0.36
C ILE A 55 -17.06 -0.07 0.82
N PHE A 56 -17.86 -0.81 1.59
CA PHE A 56 -17.53 -2.17 2.02
C PHE A 56 -17.31 -3.11 0.81
N GLN A 57 -18.21 -3.07 -0.18
CA GLN A 57 -18.10 -3.89 -1.40
C GLN A 57 -16.81 -3.58 -2.17
N ARG A 58 -16.44 -2.32 -2.28
CA ARG A 58 -15.20 -1.90 -2.94
C ARG A 58 -13.95 -2.30 -2.13
N ALA A 59 -14.03 -2.20 -0.80
CA ALA A 59 -12.93 -2.54 0.09
C ALA A 59 -12.61 -4.03 0.09
N PHE A 60 -13.64 -4.87 0.14
CA PHE A 60 -13.47 -6.31 0.37
C PHE A 60 -13.92 -7.20 -0.80
N TRP A 61 -14.39 -6.61 -1.91
CA TRP A 61 -14.92 -7.32 -3.09
C TRP A 61 -15.99 -8.34 -2.71
N ALA A 62 -16.81 -8.01 -1.72
CA ALA A 62 -17.89 -8.81 -1.21
C ALA A 62 -18.98 -7.92 -0.62
N SER A 63 -20.21 -8.39 -0.60
CA SER A 63 -21.29 -7.71 0.12
C SER A 63 -21.18 -8.00 1.62
N PRO A 64 -21.51 -7.04 2.50
CA PRO A 64 -21.60 -7.30 3.91
C PRO A 64 -22.73 -8.31 4.19
N THR A 65 -22.52 -9.18 5.16
CA THR A 65 -23.52 -10.08 5.68
C THR A 65 -24.33 -9.39 6.80
N SER A 66 -25.40 -10.03 7.28
CA SER A 66 -26.16 -9.50 8.42
C SER A 66 -25.38 -9.48 9.74
N GLU A 67 -24.27 -10.22 9.79
CA GLU A 67 -23.38 -10.29 10.96
C GLU A 67 -22.29 -9.22 10.93
N ASP A 68 -22.03 -8.63 9.74
CA ASP A 68 -21.06 -7.55 9.59
C ASP A 68 -21.72 -6.22 9.95
N LYS A 69 -21.23 -5.52 10.97
CA LYS A 69 -21.74 -4.20 11.32
C LYS A 69 -20.78 -3.13 10.86
N ILE A 70 -21.17 -2.35 9.87
CA ILE A 70 -20.40 -1.20 9.42
C ILE A 70 -20.68 -0.04 10.39
N LEU A 71 -19.67 0.36 11.16
CA LEU A 71 -19.77 1.44 12.14
C LEU A 71 -19.56 2.81 11.48
N HIS A 72 -18.53 2.89 10.63
CA HIS A 72 -18.23 4.11 9.87
C HIS A 72 -17.67 3.74 8.50
N ALA A 73 -18.03 4.56 7.51
CA ALA A 73 -17.51 4.43 6.15
C ALA A 73 -17.45 5.81 5.48
N GLU A 74 -16.34 6.11 4.83
CA GLU A 74 -16.16 7.35 4.11
C GLU A 74 -15.17 7.14 2.96
N ARG A 75 -15.51 7.62 1.77
CA ARG A 75 -14.60 7.68 0.63
C ARG A 75 -14.48 9.14 0.17
N ARG A 76 -13.26 9.58 0.02
CA ARG A 76 -12.87 10.91 -0.45
C ARG A 76 -12.26 10.82 -1.82
N GLU A 77 -12.56 11.79 -2.65
CA GLU A 77 -11.98 11.94 -3.98
C GLU A 77 -11.46 13.37 -4.15
N TRP A 78 -10.31 13.51 -4.75
CA TRP A 78 -9.68 14.78 -5.10
C TRP A 78 -9.42 14.78 -6.60
N SER A 79 -9.90 15.80 -7.29
CA SER A 79 -9.73 15.92 -8.74
C SER A 79 -8.69 16.98 -9.05
N GLY A 80 -7.61 16.58 -9.70
CA GLY A 80 -6.58 17.49 -10.20
C GLY A 80 -6.95 18.13 -11.54
N PRO A 81 -6.31 19.24 -11.91
CA PRO A 81 -6.50 19.89 -13.21
C PRO A 81 -5.99 19.03 -14.37
N ASP A 82 -5.07 18.10 -14.12
CA ASP A 82 -4.48 17.15 -15.06
C ASP A 82 -5.39 15.95 -15.38
N GLY A 83 -6.63 15.91 -14.81
CA GLY A 83 -7.54 14.79 -14.97
C GLY A 83 -7.24 13.58 -14.08
N VAL A 84 -6.19 13.65 -13.26
CA VAL A 84 -5.90 12.60 -12.27
C VAL A 84 -6.85 12.77 -11.09
N GLU A 85 -7.44 11.67 -10.68
CA GLU A 85 -8.25 11.57 -9.48
C GLU A 85 -7.47 10.80 -8.41
N LYS A 86 -7.25 11.44 -7.27
CA LYS A 86 -6.79 10.77 -6.07
C LYS A 86 -8.01 10.33 -5.29
N TRP A 87 -7.99 9.12 -4.76
CA TRP A 87 -9.04 8.62 -3.89
C TRP A 87 -8.46 7.97 -2.64
N GLN A 88 -9.23 8.03 -1.57
CA GLN A 88 -8.96 7.33 -0.32
C GLN A 88 -10.27 6.94 0.34
N TRP A 89 -10.34 5.77 0.94
CA TRP A 89 -11.48 5.37 1.75
C TRP A 89 -11.04 4.89 3.13
N PHE A 90 -11.98 5.03 4.06
CA PHE A 90 -11.85 4.61 5.45
C PHE A 90 -13.09 3.81 5.82
N LEU A 91 -12.90 2.73 6.56
CA LEU A 91 -13.96 1.83 6.97
C LEU A 91 -13.68 1.30 8.37
N VAL A 92 -14.68 1.30 9.23
CA VAL A 92 -14.66 0.67 10.55
C VAL A 92 -15.81 -0.30 10.64
N VAL A 93 -15.51 -1.56 10.95
CA VAL A 93 -16.47 -2.66 10.94
C VAL A 93 -16.30 -3.49 12.22
N GLU A 94 -17.42 -3.96 12.79
CA GLU A 94 -17.44 -5.16 13.63
C GLU A 94 -17.58 -6.35 12.67
N PRO A 95 -16.49 -7.08 12.38
CA PRO A 95 -16.49 -8.09 11.34
C PRO A 95 -17.12 -9.39 11.83
N SER A 96 -17.87 -10.06 10.96
CA SER A 96 -18.29 -11.44 11.20
C SER A 96 -17.10 -12.40 11.29
N PRO A 97 -17.27 -13.57 11.91
CA PRO A 97 -16.22 -14.61 11.91
C PRO A 97 -15.80 -15.03 10.49
N ALA A 98 -16.72 -15.02 9.54
CA ALA A 98 -16.46 -15.34 8.14
C ALA A 98 -15.59 -14.27 7.47
N LEU A 99 -15.86 -13.00 7.73
CA LEU A 99 -15.05 -11.90 7.22
C LEU A 99 -13.64 -11.91 7.83
N LEU A 100 -13.53 -12.12 9.14
CA LEU A 100 -12.23 -12.25 9.82
C LEU A 100 -11.40 -13.38 9.23
N LYS A 101 -12.00 -14.58 9.10
CA LYS A 101 -11.33 -15.73 8.50
C LYS A 101 -10.81 -15.39 7.11
N ARG A 102 -11.64 -14.81 6.25
CA ARG A 102 -11.25 -14.44 4.88
C ARG A 102 -10.10 -13.45 4.82
N LEU A 103 -10.16 -12.40 5.65
CA LEU A 103 -9.20 -11.30 5.59
C LEU A 103 -7.87 -11.61 6.30
N ARG A 104 -7.93 -12.31 7.42
CA ARG A 104 -6.80 -12.57 8.30
C ARG A 104 -6.20 -13.95 8.10
N ASP A 105 -7.02 -15.02 8.21
CA ASP A 105 -6.54 -16.38 8.21
C ASP A 105 -6.26 -16.87 6.79
N ASP A 106 -7.22 -16.70 5.90
CA ASP A 106 -7.09 -17.06 4.48
C ASP A 106 -6.24 -16.04 3.71
N ASN A 107 -6.03 -14.85 4.29
CA ASN A 107 -5.26 -13.75 3.72
C ASN A 107 -5.59 -13.46 2.25
N ALA A 108 -6.86 -13.28 1.94
CA ALA A 108 -7.39 -13.17 0.59
C ALA A 108 -6.75 -12.07 -0.27
N PHE A 109 -6.08 -11.09 0.36
CA PHE A 109 -5.39 -9.99 -0.32
C PHE A 109 -3.86 -10.10 -0.32
N GLY A 110 -3.29 -11.21 0.16
CA GLY A 110 -1.84 -11.41 0.19
C GLY A 110 -1.10 -10.36 1.02
N LEU A 111 -1.68 -9.95 2.15
CA LEU A 111 -1.12 -8.92 3.01
C LEU A 111 0.01 -9.47 3.88
N ILE A 112 0.93 -8.59 4.26
CA ILE A 112 2.04 -8.91 5.15
C ILE A 112 1.90 -8.16 6.48
N PRO A 113 2.39 -8.73 7.60
CA PRO A 113 2.44 -8.02 8.87
C PRO A 113 3.23 -6.71 8.77
N ALA A 114 2.72 -5.68 9.42
CA ALA A 114 3.35 -4.37 9.49
C ALA A 114 3.45 -3.87 10.93
N PRO A 115 4.39 -2.95 11.24
CA PRO A 115 4.41 -2.28 12.53
C PRO A 115 3.09 -1.56 12.79
N SER A 116 2.64 -1.54 14.04
CA SER A 116 1.41 -0.81 14.43
C SER A 116 1.56 0.71 14.36
N ALA A 117 2.80 1.23 14.29
CA ALA A 117 3.10 2.65 14.10
C ALA A 117 2.98 3.04 12.61
N ILE A 118 1.76 3.02 12.09
CA ILE A 118 1.49 3.41 10.70
C ILE A 118 1.01 4.85 10.68
N ASP A 119 1.53 5.60 9.73
CA ASP A 119 1.01 6.92 9.41
C ASP A 119 -0.08 6.78 8.35
N ILE A 120 -1.27 7.26 8.69
CA ILE A 120 -2.43 7.26 7.80
C ILE A 120 -2.77 8.71 7.50
N ASP A 121 -2.39 9.14 6.31
CA ASP A 121 -2.67 10.49 5.86
C ASP A 121 -4.18 10.76 5.82
N HIS A 122 -4.58 11.96 6.19
CA HIS A 122 -5.95 12.46 6.05
C HIS A 122 -7.03 11.62 6.76
N ALA A 123 -6.67 10.83 7.77
CA ALA A 123 -7.66 10.05 8.51
C ALA A 123 -8.74 10.95 9.12
N PRO A 124 -10.03 10.60 9.00
CA PRO A 124 -11.10 11.33 9.67
C PRO A 124 -11.01 11.14 11.19
N ASN A 125 -11.57 12.07 11.95
CA ASN A 125 -11.46 12.09 13.42
C ASN A 125 -12.01 10.83 14.09
N TRP A 126 -12.94 10.14 13.46
CA TRP A 126 -13.50 8.89 13.98
C TRP A 126 -12.63 7.66 13.66
N PHE A 127 -11.63 7.76 12.78
CA PHE A 127 -10.73 6.67 12.42
C PHE A 127 -9.54 6.63 13.39
N GLN A 128 -9.81 6.30 14.65
CA GLN A 128 -8.83 6.30 15.73
C GLN A 128 -8.74 4.93 16.39
N PHE A 129 -7.53 4.47 16.61
CA PHE A 129 -7.21 3.23 17.31
C PHE A 129 -5.95 3.40 18.17
N LYS A 130 -5.84 2.61 19.23
CA LYS A 130 -4.63 2.58 20.04
C LYS A 130 -3.60 1.68 19.40
N ARG A 131 -2.44 2.22 19.07
CA ARG A 131 -1.39 1.55 18.30
C ARG A 131 -0.83 0.29 18.97
N ASP A 132 -0.81 0.25 20.28
CA ASP A 132 -0.36 -0.86 21.12
C ASP A 132 -1.42 -1.97 21.27
N GLU A 133 -2.66 -1.70 20.90
CA GLU A 133 -3.80 -2.62 21.01
C GLU A 133 -4.26 -3.18 19.65
N VAL A 134 -3.46 -3.05 18.61
CA VAL A 134 -3.81 -3.51 17.26
C VAL A 134 -2.73 -4.37 16.62
N SER A 135 -3.14 -5.21 15.69
CA SER A 135 -2.29 -5.89 14.72
C SER A 135 -2.60 -5.37 13.31
N VAL A 136 -1.57 -5.21 12.51
CA VAL A 136 -1.70 -4.58 11.20
C VAL A 136 -1.22 -5.52 10.11
N LEU A 137 -2.03 -5.65 9.07
CA LEU A 137 -1.67 -6.24 7.79
C LEU A 137 -1.69 -5.16 6.71
N LYS A 138 -0.69 -5.13 5.84
CA LYS A 138 -0.62 -4.18 4.73
C LYS A 138 -0.28 -4.88 3.42
N SER A 139 -0.75 -4.30 2.32
CA SER A 139 -0.34 -4.73 0.99
C SER A 139 1.14 -4.40 0.75
N PRO A 140 1.94 -5.32 0.18
CA PRO A 140 3.31 -5.02 -0.22
C PRO A 140 3.39 -4.11 -1.46
N GLN A 141 2.35 -4.05 -2.28
CA GLN A 141 2.33 -3.36 -3.58
C GLN A 141 1.34 -2.19 -3.64
N ALA A 142 0.34 -2.18 -2.76
CA ALA A 142 -0.70 -1.16 -2.69
C ALA A 142 -0.69 -0.46 -1.33
N LYS A 143 -1.62 0.48 -1.12
CA LYS A 143 -1.75 1.20 0.15
C LYS A 143 -2.81 0.61 1.08
N LEU A 144 -3.40 -0.54 0.71
CA LEU A 144 -4.37 -1.24 1.54
C LEU A 144 -3.75 -1.63 2.89
N GLN A 145 -4.44 -1.26 3.95
CA GLN A 145 -4.09 -1.58 5.33
C GLN A 145 -5.33 -2.09 6.06
N LEU A 146 -5.17 -3.22 6.72
CA LEU A 146 -6.17 -3.80 7.62
C LEU A 146 -5.60 -3.78 9.04
N ILE A 147 -6.33 -3.18 9.96
CA ILE A 147 -5.91 -2.93 11.34
C ILE A 147 -6.93 -3.60 12.25
N PHE A 148 -6.54 -4.70 12.87
CA PHE A 148 -7.40 -5.51 13.72
C PHE A 148 -7.16 -5.16 15.20
N SER A 149 -8.21 -4.89 15.95
CA SER A 149 -8.12 -4.83 17.42
C SER A 149 -7.64 -6.18 17.98
N LYS A 150 -6.93 -6.19 19.12
CA LYS A 150 -6.41 -7.43 19.72
C LYS A 150 -7.50 -8.45 20.04
N ASP A 151 -8.69 -8.00 20.38
CA ASP A 151 -9.86 -8.84 20.63
C ASP A 151 -10.63 -9.24 19.36
N ASN A 152 -10.16 -8.79 18.19
CA ASN A 152 -10.78 -9.01 16.87
C ASN A 152 -12.22 -8.51 16.73
N ARG A 153 -12.68 -7.65 17.64
CA ARG A 153 -14.04 -7.10 17.58
C ARG A 153 -14.17 -5.94 16.62
N THR A 154 -13.06 -5.26 16.33
CA THR A 154 -13.07 -4.11 15.43
C THR A 154 -11.99 -4.26 14.38
N LEU A 155 -12.38 -4.03 13.15
CA LEU A 155 -11.51 -3.92 11.99
C LEU A 155 -11.57 -2.49 11.46
N TYR A 156 -10.43 -1.83 11.40
CA TYR A 156 -10.23 -0.60 10.67
C TYR A 156 -9.55 -0.94 9.34
N ALA A 157 -10.07 -0.41 8.26
CA ALA A 157 -9.50 -0.64 6.94
C ALA A 157 -9.40 0.68 6.17
N THR A 158 -8.31 0.84 5.43
CA THR A 158 -8.09 2.00 4.57
C THR A 158 -7.26 1.61 3.35
N ASP A 159 -7.52 2.28 2.26
CA ASP A 159 -6.71 2.21 1.05
C ASP A 159 -6.78 3.53 0.30
N SER A 160 -5.78 3.81 -0.53
CA SER A 160 -5.75 4.99 -1.38
C SER A 160 -5.07 4.70 -2.69
N GLY A 161 -5.45 5.44 -3.72
CA GLY A 161 -4.88 5.26 -5.05
C GLY A 161 -5.13 6.45 -5.94
N LEU A 162 -4.69 6.29 -7.17
CA LEU A 162 -4.89 7.23 -8.25
C LEU A 162 -5.80 6.61 -9.31
N GLY A 163 -6.62 7.41 -9.92
CA GLY A 163 -7.46 7.06 -11.07
C GLY A 163 -7.45 8.18 -12.08
N PHE A 164 -8.16 7.99 -13.19
CA PHE A 164 -8.38 9.03 -14.19
C PHE A 164 -9.87 9.33 -14.29
N ARG A 165 -10.19 10.58 -14.54
CA ARG A 165 -11.58 10.96 -14.86
C ARG A 165 -12.06 10.25 -16.12
N PRO A 166 -13.31 9.84 -16.20
CA PRO A 166 -13.91 9.42 -17.47
C PRO A 166 -13.69 10.51 -18.53
N GLY A 167 -13.08 10.13 -19.66
CA GLY A 167 -12.76 11.06 -20.74
C GLY A 167 -11.40 11.78 -20.60
N ALA A 168 -10.61 11.54 -19.54
CA ALA A 168 -9.21 11.96 -19.53
C ALA A 168 -8.46 11.26 -20.68
N PRO A 169 -7.52 11.95 -21.35
CA PRO A 169 -6.74 11.31 -22.40
C PRO A 169 -6.03 10.10 -21.82
N GLU A 170 -6.23 8.97 -22.47
CA GLU A 170 -5.60 7.71 -22.09
C GLU A 170 -4.09 7.85 -22.27
N GLN A 171 -3.39 8.17 -21.19
CA GLN A 171 -1.93 8.13 -21.15
C GLN A 171 -1.52 6.65 -21.07
N ILE A 172 -1.78 5.92 -22.13
CA ILE A 172 -1.16 4.63 -22.33
C ILE A 172 0.35 4.92 -22.44
N PRO A 173 1.19 4.44 -21.53
CA PRO A 173 2.62 4.48 -21.77
C PRO A 173 2.80 3.79 -23.13
N LYS A 174 3.26 4.52 -24.13
CA LYS A 174 3.66 3.89 -25.38
C LYS A 174 4.80 2.95 -25.02
N THR A 175 4.45 1.73 -24.70
CA THR A 175 5.40 0.63 -24.63
C THR A 175 5.95 0.58 -26.06
N GLN A 176 7.13 1.13 -26.22
CA GLN A 176 7.88 0.96 -27.48
C GLN A 176 7.83 -0.52 -27.79
N PRO A 177 7.35 -0.94 -28.96
CA PRO A 177 7.42 -2.35 -29.32
C PRO A 177 8.90 -2.70 -29.29
N SER A 178 9.28 -3.53 -28.35
CA SER A 178 10.58 -4.18 -28.32
C SER A 178 10.70 -4.95 -29.65
N SER A 179 11.34 -4.31 -30.62
CA SER A 179 11.75 -4.90 -31.86
C SER A 179 12.83 -5.94 -31.53
N SER A 180 12.43 -7.19 -31.39
CA SER A 180 13.19 -8.41 -31.60
C SER A 180 12.59 -9.56 -30.78
N ALA A 181 11.51 -10.15 -31.31
CA ALA A 181 11.20 -11.54 -31.01
C ALA A 181 11.35 -12.33 -32.29
N PRO A 182 12.17 -13.39 -32.34
CA PRO A 182 12.27 -14.24 -33.50
C PRO A 182 10.94 -14.96 -33.73
N SER A 183 10.47 -14.93 -34.97
CA SER A 183 9.33 -15.65 -35.49
C SER A 183 9.46 -17.15 -35.14
N SER A 184 8.83 -17.58 -34.07
CA SER A 184 8.65 -19.01 -33.77
C SER A 184 7.34 -19.46 -34.40
N GLY A 185 7.47 -20.35 -35.36
CA GLY A 185 6.38 -20.87 -36.15
C GLY A 185 5.26 -21.47 -35.28
N ARG A 186 4.09 -20.93 -35.43
CA ARG A 186 2.87 -21.45 -34.83
C ARG A 186 2.39 -22.63 -35.63
N LEU A 187 2.52 -23.83 -35.06
CA LEU A 187 1.85 -25.02 -35.61
C LEU A 187 0.32 -24.83 -35.53
N PRO A 188 -0.45 -25.22 -36.55
CA PRO A 188 -1.91 -25.13 -36.53
C PRO A 188 -2.48 -26.10 -35.49
N ILE A 189 -3.19 -25.57 -34.52
CA ILE A 189 -3.93 -26.34 -33.52
C ILE A 189 -5.21 -26.80 -34.19
N THR A 190 -5.32 -28.11 -34.50
CA THR A 190 -6.55 -28.77 -34.94
C THR A 190 -7.52 -28.83 -33.75
N PRO A 191 -8.76 -28.31 -33.85
CA PRO A 191 -9.72 -28.42 -32.76
C PRO A 191 -10.16 -29.87 -32.54
N PRO A 192 -10.44 -30.29 -31.30
CA PRO A 192 -10.89 -31.63 -31.00
C PRO A 192 -12.28 -31.91 -31.59
N PRO A 193 -12.59 -33.16 -32.00
CA PRO A 193 -13.86 -33.54 -32.61
C PRO A 193 -15.02 -33.35 -31.60
N ARG A 194 -16.10 -32.80 -32.11
CA ARG A 194 -17.35 -32.55 -31.35
C ARG A 194 -17.98 -33.87 -30.90
N PRO A 195 -18.41 -34.01 -29.64
CA PRO A 195 -19.14 -35.18 -29.18
C PRO A 195 -20.44 -35.38 -30.00
N LYS A 196 -20.71 -36.60 -30.39
CA LYS A 196 -21.98 -36.97 -31.04
C LYS A 196 -23.13 -36.89 -30.04
N ALA A 197 -24.26 -36.31 -30.46
CA ALA A 197 -25.48 -36.27 -29.68
C ALA A 197 -25.99 -37.69 -29.40
N PRO A 198 -26.61 -37.96 -28.24
CA PRO A 198 -27.24 -39.24 -27.97
C PRO A 198 -28.45 -39.42 -28.88
N THR A 199 -28.53 -40.61 -29.48
CA THR A 199 -29.68 -41.08 -30.29
C THR A 199 -30.76 -41.50 -29.28
N GLU A 200 -31.90 -40.83 -29.31
CA GLU A 200 -33.11 -41.30 -28.61
C GLU A 200 -33.65 -42.56 -29.26
N GLU A 201 -33.79 -43.63 -28.50
CA GLU A 201 -34.71 -44.75 -28.68
C GLU A 201 -35.79 -44.75 -27.63
#